data_516d4c807a4c204973fa9b7158ff76fa
#
_entry.id   516d4c807a4c204973fa9b7158ff76fa
#
_cell.length_a   1.000
_cell.length_b   1.000
_cell.length_c   1.000
_cell.angle_alpha   90.00
_cell.angle_beta   90.00
_cell.angle_gamma   90.00
#
_symmetry.space_group_name_H-M   'P 1'
#
loop_
_entity.id
_entity.type
_entity.pdbx_description
1 polymer ?
#
loop_
_entity_poly.entity_id
_entity_poly.type
_entity_poly.pdbx_seq_one_letter_code
_entity_poly.pdbx_strand_id
1 'polypeptide(L)'
;MKMSKMKKNRKKLFAILLQAALVSTAMTMPAYAAKTPGIGSDALVGDDATGPVLTGGNTEVEEETSPYTKEQLEDGTLEYGEIAWRIEGYNSTYLNLRSQLYSQTTSQSAGTALAAEASALMEDAMDLKSDDMDAETRELFEGYKAAARELRKQGAKLTNKELSGTYARTLRQTKNKLVKAVQNLLIQYEELLPQVETAKKNVEMCQVNADAAQKMQALGRASAQEVLTAQKALQQANSSAQQAENGALQLKQNILMLLGFDADAPVTFADVPVPDASRIAAMDLGTDTQAAVSANYDLMSVRAAKAEGSSNRTVKKRNVAYTEDSVTITVQNLYAAVVSKKQAYDSMPVSKHRL
;
A
#
# COMPACT_ATOMS: atom_id res chain seq x y z
N MET A 1 10.07 -45.11 41.85
CA MET A 1 9.26 -43.93 41.47
C MET A 1 10.07 -42.83 40.74
N LYS A 2 11.34 -42.58 41.10
CA LYS A 2 12.24 -41.58 40.43
C LYS A 2 12.52 -41.83 38.93
N MET A 3 12.78 -43.09 38.52
CA MET A 3 13.11 -43.44 37.10
C MET A 3 11.97 -43.21 36.10
N SER A 4 10.71 -43.33 36.52
CA SER A 4 9.56 -43.06 35.63
C SER A 4 9.38 -41.55 35.34
N LYS A 5 9.62 -40.70 36.35
CA LYS A 5 9.61 -39.23 36.17
C LYS A 5 10.75 -38.76 35.27
N MET A 6 11.95 -39.33 35.38
CA MET A 6 13.10 -38.99 34.53
C MET A 6 12.86 -39.33 33.04
N LYS A 7 12.29 -40.49 32.71
CA LYS A 7 11.93 -40.85 31.34
C LYS A 7 10.85 -39.95 30.75
N LYS A 8 9.90 -39.49 31.57
CA LYS A 8 8.86 -38.55 31.14
C LYS A 8 9.42 -37.16 30.87
N ASN A 9 10.39 -36.71 31.66
CA ASN A 9 11.04 -35.40 31.50
C ASN A 9 11.98 -35.37 30.29
N ARG A 10 12.74 -36.44 30.00
CA ARG A 10 13.55 -36.56 28.75
C ARG A 10 12.71 -36.44 27.47
N LYS A 11 11.49 -37.03 27.45
CA LYS A 11 10.57 -36.90 26.32
C LYS A 11 10.05 -35.48 26.17
N LYS A 12 9.78 -34.76 27.25
CA LYS A 12 9.38 -33.35 27.25
C LYS A 12 10.52 -32.46 26.72
N LEU A 13 11.75 -32.64 27.20
CA LEU A 13 12.92 -31.88 26.74
C LEU A 13 13.18 -32.06 25.24
N PHE A 14 13.05 -33.29 24.75
CA PHE A 14 13.22 -33.60 23.33
C PHE A 14 12.11 -32.97 22.46
N ALA A 15 10.87 -32.97 22.95
CA ALA A 15 9.74 -32.33 22.26
C ALA A 15 9.89 -30.81 22.20
N ILE A 16 10.38 -30.16 23.27
CA ILE A 16 10.58 -28.72 23.35
C ILE A 16 11.76 -28.28 22.46
N LEU A 17 12.85 -29.05 22.46
CA LEU A 17 13.98 -28.80 21.56
C LEU A 17 13.57 -28.97 20.07
N LEU A 18 12.70 -29.91 19.76
CA LEU A 18 12.15 -30.12 18.43
C LEU A 18 11.20 -28.98 18.01
N GLN A 19 10.38 -28.46 18.93
CA GLN A 19 9.53 -27.29 18.69
C GLN A 19 10.36 -26.01 18.51
N ALA A 20 11.40 -25.81 19.29
CA ALA A 20 12.32 -24.70 19.13
C ALA A 20 13.04 -24.71 17.76
N ALA A 21 13.41 -25.90 17.28
CA ALA A 21 14.00 -26.06 15.94
C ALA A 21 12.97 -25.80 14.83
N LEU A 22 11.71 -26.19 14.98
CA LEU A 22 10.64 -25.94 14.04
C LEU A 22 10.29 -24.45 13.92
N VAL A 23 10.29 -23.70 15.00
CA VAL A 23 10.04 -22.26 15.01
C VAL A 23 11.20 -21.50 14.33
N SER A 24 12.45 -21.97 14.49
CA SER A 24 13.59 -21.34 13.83
C SER A 24 13.64 -21.58 12.31
N THR A 25 13.11 -22.71 11.82
CA THR A 25 13.04 -23.01 10.37
C THR A 25 11.88 -22.30 9.68
N ALA A 26 10.79 -21.96 10.39
CA ALA A 26 9.67 -21.19 9.82
C ALA A 26 10.02 -19.70 9.57
N MET A 27 11.11 -19.18 10.14
CA MET A 27 11.55 -17.80 9.98
C MET A 27 12.53 -17.55 8.82
N THR A 28 12.98 -18.59 8.11
CA THR A 28 13.76 -18.45 6.89
C THR A 28 12.87 -18.49 5.65
N MET A 29 11.80 -17.71 5.62
CA MET A 29 11.19 -17.38 4.35
C MET A 29 12.12 -16.40 3.64
N PRO A 30 12.58 -16.70 2.42
CA PRO A 30 13.27 -15.70 1.62
C PRO A 30 12.31 -14.53 1.45
N ALA A 31 12.82 -13.34 1.67
CA ALA A 31 12.14 -12.14 1.22
C ALA A 31 11.94 -12.27 -0.28
N TYR A 32 10.78 -12.74 -0.69
CA TYR A 32 10.33 -12.59 -2.06
C TYR A 32 10.18 -11.08 -2.27
N ALA A 33 11.23 -10.50 -2.80
CA ALA A 33 11.11 -9.24 -3.51
C ALA A 33 10.15 -9.54 -4.67
N ALA A 34 8.86 -9.35 -4.43
CA ALA A 34 7.90 -9.24 -5.50
C ALA A 34 8.41 -8.09 -6.37
N LYS A 35 8.95 -8.45 -7.51
CA LYS A 35 9.28 -7.53 -8.59
C LYS A 35 7.95 -6.97 -9.04
N THR A 36 7.52 -5.87 -8.40
CA THR A 36 6.42 -5.07 -8.91
C THR A 36 6.83 -4.55 -10.27
N PRO A 37 5.99 -4.73 -11.30
CA PRO A 37 6.24 -4.11 -12.60
C PRO A 37 6.36 -2.60 -12.36
N GLY A 38 7.41 -2.00 -12.89
CA GLY A 38 7.86 -0.63 -12.62
C GLY A 38 6.75 0.41 -12.71
N ILE A 39 6.28 0.80 -11.54
CA ILE A 39 5.72 2.13 -11.33
C ILE A 39 6.93 2.93 -10.85
N GLY A 40 7.31 3.92 -11.66
CA GLY A 40 8.47 4.75 -11.42
C GLY A 40 8.51 5.30 -9.99
N SER A 41 9.71 5.37 -9.45
CA SER A 41 10.03 5.79 -8.08
C SER A 41 9.80 7.28 -7.81
N ASP A 42 8.95 7.95 -8.58
CA ASP A 42 8.77 9.38 -8.49
C ASP A 42 7.53 9.77 -7.68
N ALA A 43 7.81 10.53 -6.64
CA ALA A 43 6.91 11.34 -5.84
C ALA A 43 6.05 10.58 -4.82
N LEU A 44 6.62 10.35 -3.63
CA LEU A 44 5.90 9.92 -2.44
C LEU A 44 6.01 10.97 -1.34
N VAL A 45 5.25 12.02 -1.46
CA VAL A 45 4.83 12.81 -0.30
C VAL A 45 3.42 12.35 0.02
N GLY A 46 3.26 11.64 1.13
CA GLY A 46 1.96 11.36 1.70
C GLY A 46 1.43 12.66 2.28
N ASP A 47 0.44 13.23 1.65
CA ASP A 47 -0.30 14.34 2.23
C ASP A 47 -1.59 13.76 2.82
N ASP A 48 -1.61 13.65 4.14
CA ASP A 48 -2.85 13.43 4.87
C ASP A 48 -2.95 14.48 5.97
N ALA A 49 -3.45 15.65 5.60
CA ALA A 49 -3.69 16.77 6.50
C ALA A 49 -4.94 16.57 7.39
N THR A 50 -5.47 15.36 7.50
CA THR A 50 -6.63 15.02 8.34
C THR A 50 -6.39 13.83 9.28
N GLY A 51 -5.14 13.38 9.44
CA GLY A 51 -4.78 12.42 10.47
C GLY A 51 -4.49 13.09 11.81
N PRO A 52 -4.86 12.50 12.96
CA PRO A 52 -4.54 13.07 14.26
C PRO A 52 -3.04 13.23 14.44
N VAL A 53 -2.62 14.40 14.92
CA VAL A 53 -1.24 14.71 15.32
C VAL A 53 -0.82 13.66 16.36
N LEU A 54 0.12 12.79 16.00
CA LEU A 54 0.69 11.81 16.93
C LEU A 54 1.63 12.52 17.89
N THR A 55 1.08 13.04 18.98
CA THR A 55 1.84 13.34 20.19
C THR A 55 2.32 12.00 20.75
N GLY A 56 3.63 11.87 20.95
CA GLY A 56 4.27 10.64 21.40
C GLY A 56 3.69 10.09 22.70
N GLY A 57 3.05 8.96 22.63
CA GLY A 57 2.50 8.22 23.75
C GLY A 57 1.73 7.04 23.18
N ASN A 58 2.12 5.85 23.58
CA ASN A 58 1.42 4.57 23.55
C ASN A 58 0.15 4.55 22.70
N THR A 59 0.25 4.51 21.39
CA THR A 59 -0.92 4.44 20.52
C THR A 59 -1.21 2.97 20.21
N GLU A 60 -2.20 2.42 20.91
CA GLU A 60 -3.13 1.47 20.30
C GLU A 60 -3.53 2.07 18.95
N VAL A 61 -3.40 1.29 17.89
CA VAL A 61 -3.91 1.70 16.58
C VAL A 61 -5.42 1.71 16.75
N GLU A 62 -6.00 2.89 17.03
CA GLU A 62 -7.45 3.06 16.89
C GLU A 62 -7.77 2.71 15.44
N GLU A 63 -8.50 1.62 15.24
CA GLU A 63 -9.12 1.33 13.95
C GLU A 63 -10.13 2.46 13.71
N GLU A 64 -9.79 3.38 12.81
CA GLU A 64 -10.74 4.37 12.33
C GLU A 64 -11.95 3.59 11.81
N THR A 65 -13.08 3.72 12.48
CA THR A 65 -14.33 3.10 12.02
C THR A 65 -14.76 3.82 10.75
N SER A 66 -14.94 3.04 9.69
CA SER A 66 -15.41 3.56 8.40
C SER A 66 -16.71 4.37 8.60
N PRO A 67 -16.82 5.58 8.06
CA PRO A 67 -18.06 6.32 8.02
C PRO A 67 -19.09 5.70 7.06
N TYR A 68 -18.64 4.77 6.21
CA TYR A 68 -19.47 4.06 5.23
C TYR A 68 -19.88 2.69 5.75
N THR A 69 -21.12 2.32 5.52
CA THR A 69 -21.60 0.95 5.81
C THR A 69 -21.09 -0.02 4.74
N LYS A 70 -21.14 -1.31 5.04
CA LYS A 70 -20.77 -2.34 4.06
C LYS A 70 -21.64 -2.28 2.81
N GLU A 71 -22.95 -2.03 2.99
CA GLU A 71 -23.91 -1.89 1.91
C GLU A 71 -23.57 -0.71 0.98
N GLN A 72 -23.13 0.43 1.54
CA GLN A 72 -22.67 1.58 0.74
C GLN A 72 -21.41 1.24 -0.05
N LEU A 73 -20.45 0.56 0.57
CA LEU A 73 -19.22 0.15 -0.13
C LEU A 73 -19.46 -0.89 -1.24
N GLU A 74 -20.61 -1.58 -1.26
CA GLU A 74 -20.95 -2.66 -2.21
C GLU A 74 -22.13 -2.28 -3.14
N ASP A 75 -22.64 -1.06 -3.12
CA ASP A 75 -23.84 -0.62 -3.85
C ASP A 75 -23.64 -0.46 -5.38
N GLY A 76 -22.44 -0.66 -5.87
CA GLY A 76 -22.13 -0.52 -7.29
C GLY A 76 -21.89 0.93 -7.75
N THR A 77 -21.88 1.91 -6.84
CA THR A 77 -21.46 3.29 -7.09
C THR A 77 -20.22 3.56 -6.28
N LEU A 78 -19.17 4.08 -6.90
CA LEU A 78 -17.94 4.42 -6.20
C LEU A 78 -17.85 5.92 -5.99
N GLU A 79 -17.93 6.36 -4.74
CA GLU A 79 -17.63 7.74 -4.36
C GLU A 79 -16.14 7.94 -4.11
N TYR A 80 -15.65 9.15 -4.37
CA TYR A 80 -14.23 9.49 -4.18
C TYR A 80 -13.75 9.29 -2.72
N GLY A 81 -14.63 9.56 -1.75
CA GLY A 81 -14.37 9.35 -0.33
C GLY A 81 -14.27 7.89 0.11
N GLU A 82 -14.90 6.98 -0.62
CA GLU A 82 -14.93 5.54 -0.31
C GLU A 82 -13.66 4.80 -0.69
N ILE A 83 -12.84 5.37 -1.60
CA ILE A 83 -11.64 4.73 -2.14
C ILE A 83 -10.73 4.18 -1.04
N ALA A 84 -10.49 4.97 0.01
CA ALA A 84 -9.61 4.58 1.11
C ALA A 84 -10.17 3.37 1.90
N TRP A 85 -11.46 3.36 2.15
CA TRP A 85 -12.16 2.33 2.91
C TRP A 85 -12.36 1.06 2.08
N ARG A 86 -12.62 1.23 0.79
CA ARG A 86 -12.70 0.12 -0.14
C ARG A 86 -11.36 -0.62 -0.27
N ILE A 87 -10.25 0.10 -0.37
CA ILE A 87 -8.90 -0.49 -0.37
C ILE A 87 -8.63 -1.25 0.92
N GLU A 88 -9.03 -0.71 2.05
CA GLU A 88 -8.84 -1.34 3.36
C GLU A 88 -9.62 -2.65 3.53
N GLY A 89 -10.83 -2.69 2.99
CA GLY A 89 -11.72 -3.85 3.09
C GLY A 89 -11.52 -4.92 2.01
N TYR A 90 -11.08 -4.54 0.82
CA TYR A 90 -11.19 -5.42 -0.36
C TYR A 90 -9.93 -5.54 -1.20
N ASN A 91 -8.92 -4.65 -1.07
CA ASN A 91 -7.71 -4.76 -1.87
C ASN A 91 -6.83 -5.93 -1.42
N SER A 92 -6.54 -6.87 -2.32
CA SER A 92 -5.78 -8.08 -2.01
C SER A 92 -4.36 -7.80 -1.49
N THR A 93 -3.68 -6.80 -2.03
CA THR A 93 -2.32 -6.42 -1.59
C THR A 93 -2.33 -5.88 -0.16
N TYR A 94 -3.31 -5.02 0.14
CA TYR A 94 -3.48 -4.47 1.49
C TYR A 94 -3.87 -5.55 2.49
N LEU A 95 -4.83 -6.42 2.15
CA LEU A 95 -5.29 -7.51 3.01
C LEU A 95 -4.19 -8.53 3.28
N ASN A 96 -3.37 -8.87 2.28
CA ASN A 96 -2.21 -9.75 2.47
C ASN A 96 -1.19 -9.13 3.42
N LEU A 97 -0.89 -7.83 3.28
CA LEU A 97 0.01 -7.12 4.17
C LEU A 97 -0.56 -7.05 5.60
N ARG A 98 -1.87 -6.78 5.74
CA ARG A 98 -2.57 -6.80 7.03
C ARG A 98 -2.53 -8.18 7.69
N SER A 99 -2.72 -9.25 6.92
CA SER A 99 -2.60 -10.63 7.40
C SER A 99 -1.19 -10.95 7.90
N GLN A 100 -0.16 -10.48 7.20
CA GLN A 100 1.23 -10.60 7.66
C GLN A 100 1.46 -9.84 8.98
N LEU A 101 0.92 -8.64 9.13
CA LEU A 101 0.97 -7.87 10.36
C LEU A 101 0.27 -8.63 11.51
N TYR A 102 -0.91 -9.19 11.24
CA TYR A 102 -1.66 -9.97 12.21
C TYR A 102 -0.90 -11.25 12.62
N SER A 103 -0.30 -11.96 11.69
CA SER A 103 0.52 -13.15 12.01
C SER A 103 1.74 -12.80 12.86
N GLN A 104 2.26 -11.58 12.76
CA GLN A 104 3.37 -11.12 13.60
C GLN A 104 2.92 -10.64 14.98
N THR A 105 1.72 -10.08 15.14
CA THR A 105 1.12 -9.85 16.47
C THR A 105 0.79 -11.16 17.16
N THR A 106 0.38 -12.18 16.41
CA THR A 106 0.25 -13.56 16.92
C THR A 106 1.61 -14.14 17.28
N SER A 107 2.68 -13.81 16.56
CA SER A 107 4.07 -14.15 16.94
C SER A 107 4.52 -13.42 18.20
N GLN A 108 3.98 -12.26 18.50
CA GLN A 108 4.22 -11.54 19.76
C GLN A 108 3.58 -12.25 20.93
N SER A 109 2.36 -12.80 20.79
CA SER A 109 1.74 -13.69 21.78
C SER A 109 2.48 -15.04 21.87
N ALA A 110 3.03 -15.56 20.78
CA ALA A 110 3.91 -16.71 20.77
C ALA A 110 5.23 -16.42 21.50
N GLY A 111 5.76 -15.19 21.39
CA GLY A 111 6.93 -14.75 22.16
C GLY A 111 6.70 -14.72 23.66
N THR A 112 5.52 -14.28 24.11
CA THR A 112 5.14 -14.32 25.53
C THR A 112 4.89 -15.76 26.00
N ALA A 113 4.32 -16.62 25.17
CA ALA A 113 4.15 -18.04 25.44
C ALA A 113 5.51 -18.77 25.58
N LEU A 114 6.48 -18.47 24.69
CA LEU A 114 7.84 -18.99 24.80
C LEU A 114 8.55 -18.51 26.06
N ALA A 115 8.32 -17.27 26.49
CA ALA A 115 8.88 -16.75 27.73
C ALA A 115 8.26 -17.43 28.96
N ALA A 116 6.96 -17.76 28.96
CA ALA A 116 6.29 -18.52 30.00
C ALA A 116 6.82 -19.96 30.07
N GLU A 117 6.98 -20.64 28.93
CA GLU A 117 7.54 -21.98 28.85
C GLU A 117 9.00 -22.01 29.33
N ALA A 118 9.79 -20.98 29.00
CA ALA A 118 11.14 -20.83 29.52
C ALA A 118 11.17 -20.66 31.06
N SER A 119 10.14 -20.05 31.64
CA SER A 119 10.04 -19.89 33.07
C SER A 119 9.67 -21.21 33.75
N ALA A 120 8.76 -21.98 33.14
CA ALA A 120 8.39 -23.32 33.62
C ALA A 120 9.59 -24.28 33.57
N LEU A 121 10.39 -24.25 32.49
CA LEU A 121 11.62 -25.06 32.43
C LEU A 121 12.66 -24.66 33.48
N MET A 122 12.72 -23.38 33.83
CA MET A 122 13.61 -22.92 34.87
C MET A 122 13.16 -23.35 36.24
N GLU A 123 11.85 -23.43 36.50
CA GLU A 123 11.25 -24.01 37.69
C GLU A 123 11.53 -25.51 37.79
N ASP A 124 11.29 -26.27 36.70
CA ASP A 124 11.65 -27.69 36.61
C ASP A 124 13.17 -27.94 36.86
N ALA A 125 14.04 -27.03 36.39
CA ALA A 125 15.46 -27.08 36.69
C ALA A 125 15.75 -26.86 38.18
N MET A 126 15.09 -25.89 38.81
CA MET A 126 15.30 -25.60 40.21
C MET A 126 14.83 -26.72 41.11
N ASP A 127 13.77 -27.45 40.73
CA ASP A 127 13.29 -28.65 41.45
C ASP A 127 14.28 -29.82 41.41
N LEU A 128 15.16 -29.88 40.42
CA LEU A 128 16.26 -30.86 40.32
C LEU A 128 17.48 -30.48 41.15
N LYS A 129 17.56 -29.21 41.59
CA LYS A 129 18.72 -28.74 42.34
C LYS A 129 18.77 -29.34 43.73
N SER A 130 19.83 -30.10 44.01
CA SER A 130 20.16 -30.61 45.37
C SER A 130 21.69 -30.52 45.52
N ASP A 131 22.14 -30.51 46.79
CA ASP A 131 23.58 -30.44 47.12
C ASP A 131 24.32 -31.73 46.70
N ASP A 132 23.61 -32.86 46.53
CA ASP A 132 24.14 -34.17 46.13
C ASP A 132 23.59 -34.60 44.75
N MET A 133 23.74 -33.77 43.72
CA MET A 133 23.35 -34.15 42.37
C MET A 133 24.32 -35.17 41.76
N ASP A 134 23.80 -36.31 41.30
CA ASP A 134 24.56 -37.23 40.45
C ASP A 134 24.86 -36.64 39.06
N ALA A 135 25.74 -37.27 38.29
CA ALA A 135 26.16 -36.73 36.98
C ALA A 135 24.98 -36.64 36.00
N GLU A 136 24.02 -37.56 36.05
CA GLU A 136 22.85 -37.56 35.16
C GLU A 136 21.86 -36.45 35.53
N THR A 137 21.64 -36.19 36.81
CA THR A 137 20.78 -35.10 37.30
C THR A 137 21.38 -33.74 36.98
N ARG A 138 22.73 -33.61 37.07
CA ARG A 138 23.44 -32.37 36.69
C ARG A 138 23.35 -32.08 35.22
N GLU A 139 23.49 -33.09 34.35
CA GLU A 139 23.30 -32.93 32.91
C GLU A 139 21.87 -32.48 32.57
N LEU A 140 20.84 -33.03 33.20
CA LEU A 140 19.46 -32.60 33.04
C LEU A 140 19.23 -31.17 33.53
N PHE A 141 19.78 -30.78 34.67
CA PHE A 141 19.71 -29.43 35.20
C PHE A 141 20.29 -28.39 34.21
N GLU A 142 21.51 -28.62 33.72
CA GLU A 142 22.13 -27.71 32.72
C GLU A 142 21.38 -27.75 31.39
N GLY A 143 20.84 -28.86 30.95
CA GLY A 143 19.98 -28.99 29.77
C GLY A 143 18.72 -28.14 29.86
N TYR A 144 18.02 -28.15 30.99
CA TYR A 144 16.84 -27.30 31.23
C TYR A 144 17.20 -25.80 31.21
N LYS A 145 18.30 -25.42 31.85
CA LYS A 145 18.78 -24.05 31.86
C LYS A 145 19.14 -23.56 30.46
N ALA A 146 19.82 -24.39 29.66
CA ALA A 146 20.17 -24.06 28.30
C ALA A 146 18.93 -23.89 27.40
N ALA A 147 17.97 -24.78 27.51
CA ALA A 147 16.68 -24.71 26.80
C ALA A 147 15.88 -23.45 27.20
N ALA A 148 15.80 -23.16 28.51
CA ALA A 148 15.13 -21.94 28.99
C ALA A 148 15.77 -20.65 28.45
N ARG A 149 17.11 -20.59 28.41
CA ARG A 149 17.82 -19.44 27.85
C ARG A 149 17.52 -19.25 26.36
N GLU A 150 17.51 -20.34 25.60
CA GLU A 150 17.25 -20.27 24.16
C GLU A 150 15.80 -19.86 23.89
N LEU A 151 14.82 -20.39 24.62
CA LEU A 151 13.42 -19.98 24.51
C LEU A 151 13.20 -18.51 24.88
N ARG A 152 13.86 -18.00 25.93
CA ARG A 152 13.82 -16.56 26.27
C ARG A 152 14.39 -15.69 25.18
N LYS A 153 15.50 -16.09 24.57
CA LYS A 153 16.13 -15.38 23.47
C LYS A 153 15.24 -15.35 22.22
N GLN A 154 14.58 -16.47 21.92
CA GLN A 154 13.62 -16.54 20.81
C GLN A 154 12.36 -15.73 21.13
N GLY A 155 11.81 -15.84 22.34
CA GLY A 155 10.68 -15.06 22.79
C GLY A 155 10.93 -13.55 22.72
N ALA A 156 12.12 -13.11 23.17
CA ALA A 156 12.50 -11.69 23.11
C ALA A 156 12.60 -11.15 21.67
N LYS A 157 13.00 -11.97 20.70
CA LYS A 157 12.98 -11.56 19.28
C LYS A 157 11.56 -11.37 18.77
N LEU A 158 10.63 -12.18 19.20
CA LEU A 158 9.22 -12.14 18.78
C LEU A 158 8.42 -11.02 19.48
N THR A 159 8.82 -10.60 20.68
CA THR A 159 8.15 -9.54 21.44
C THR A 159 8.70 -8.13 21.16
N ASN A 160 9.57 -7.95 20.18
CA ASN A 160 10.18 -6.66 19.91
C ASN A 160 9.16 -5.64 19.37
N LYS A 161 8.79 -4.63 20.17
CA LYS A 161 7.84 -3.57 19.82
C LYS A 161 8.22 -2.77 18.56
N GLU A 162 9.50 -2.69 18.19
CA GLU A 162 9.95 -1.98 16.98
C GLU A 162 9.42 -2.64 15.70
N LEU A 163 9.24 -3.97 15.69
CA LEU A 163 8.65 -4.69 14.55
C LEU A 163 7.20 -4.24 14.32
N SER A 164 6.38 -4.22 15.36
CA SER A 164 4.97 -3.82 15.31
C SER A 164 4.81 -2.39 14.74
N GLY A 165 5.59 -1.43 15.22
CA GLY A 165 5.55 -0.05 14.72
C GLY A 165 5.97 0.07 13.25
N THR A 166 6.97 -0.68 12.81
CA THR A 166 7.43 -0.67 11.41
C THR A 166 6.36 -1.24 10.46
N TYR A 167 5.66 -2.31 10.87
CA TYR A 167 4.61 -2.90 10.05
C TYR A 167 3.38 -2.02 9.95
N ALA A 168 2.94 -1.40 11.04
CA ALA A 168 1.84 -0.45 11.03
C ALA A 168 2.13 0.74 10.09
N ARG A 169 3.37 1.25 10.10
CA ARG A 169 3.81 2.30 9.17
C ARG A 169 3.79 1.82 7.72
N THR A 170 4.34 0.62 7.45
CA THR A 170 4.34 0.04 6.10
C THR A 170 2.91 -0.18 5.59
N LEU A 171 2.00 -0.63 6.45
CA LEU A 171 0.60 -0.82 6.10
C LEU A 171 -0.07 0.51 5.72
N ARG A 172 0.11 1.56 6.54
CA ARG A 172 -0.40 2.91 6.24
C ARG A 172 0.22 3.49 4.97
N GLN A 173 1.53 3.36 4.78
CA GLN A 173 2.21 3.80 3.57
C GLN A 173 1.66 3.08 2.32
N THR A 174 1.41 1.77 2.42
CA THR A 174 0.84 0.99 1.31
C THR A 174 -0.61 1.43 1.02
N LYS A 175 -1.44 1.65 2.05
CA LYS A 175 -2.79 2.22 1.89
C LYS A 175 -2.74 3.54 1.11
N ASN A 176 -1.92 4.49 1.56
CA ASN A 176 -1.82 5.81 0.94
C ASN A 176 -1.32 5.73 -0.52
N LYS A 177 -0.36 4.84 -0.81
CA LYS A 177 0.11 4.59 -2.19
C LYS A 177 -1.01 4.07 -3.08
N LEU A 178 -1.79 3.11 -2.59
CA LEU A 178 -2.91 2.52 -3.34
C LEU A 178 -4.03 3.53 -3.55
N VAL A 179 -4.41 4.28 -2.50
CA VAL A 179 -5.41 5.36 -2.60
C VAL A 179 -5.00 6.38 -3.66
N LYS A 180 -3.77 6.88 -3.59
CA LYS A 180 -3.25 7.84 -4.58
C LYS A 180 -3.22 7.26 -5.99
N ALA A 181 -2.86 5.98 -6.15
CA ALA A 181 -2.87 5.32 -7.46
C ALA A 181 -4.29 5.27 -8.04
N VAL A 182 -5.29 4.87 -7.25
CA VAL A 182 -6.69 4.83 -7.67
C VAL A 182 -7.22 6.22 -7.99
N GLN A 183 -6.93 7.22 -7.16
CA GLN A 183 -7.31 8.61 -7.40
C GLN A 183 -6.74 9.14 -8.72
N ASN A 184 -5.47 8.87 -9.00
CA ASN A 184 -4.84 9.27 -10.26
C ASN A 184 -5.47 8.56 -11.47
N LEU A 185 -5.76 7.27 -11.36
CA LEU A 185 -6.42 6.52 -12.43
C LEU A 185 -7.86 7.02 -12.68
N LEU A 186 -8.58 7.38 -11.61
CA LEU A 186 -9.94 7.93 -11.71
C LEU A 186 -9.92 9.29 -12.45
N ILE A 187 -8.99 10.18 -12.10
CA ILE A 187 -8.82 11.46 -12.82
C ILE A 187 -8.50 11.22 -14.30
N GLN A 188 -7.59 10.29 -14.62
CA GLN A 188 -7.26 9.95 -16.00
C GLN A 188 -8.46 9.36 -16.75
N TYR A 189 -9.26 8.55 -16.07
CA TYR A 189 -10.48 7.99 -16.64
C TYR A 189 -11.48 9.11 -17.00
N GLU A 190 -11.74 10.05 -16.09
CA GLU A 190 -12.61 11.20 -16.35
C GLU A 190 -12.08 12.12 -17.45
N GLU A 191 -10.75 12.34 -17.52
CA GLU A 191 -10.12 13.10 -18.61
C GLU A 191 -10.27 12.41 -19.99
N LEU A 192 -10.38 11.08 -19.99
CA LEU A 192 -10.51 10.30 -21.22
C LEU A 192 -11.96 10.24 -21.73
N LEU A 193 -12.98 10.31 -20.86
CA LEU A 193 -14.38 10.20 -21.24
C LEU A 193 -14.81 11.25 -22.31
N PRO A 194 -14.49 12.55 -22.20
CA PRO A 194 -14.80 13.52 -23.23
C PRO A 194 -14.08 13.24 -24.56
N GLN A 195 -12.91 12.63 -24.53
CA GLN A 195 -12.17 12.24 -25.74
C GLN A 195 -12.88 11.08 -26.44
N VAL A 196 -13.38 10.10 -25.70
CA VAL A 196 -14.22 9.01 -26.24
C VAL A 196 -15.47 9.57 -26.90
N GLU A 197 -16.16 10.51 -26.24
CA GLU A 197 -17.35 11.14 -26.79
C GLU A 197 -17.04 11.95 -28.08
N THR A 198 -15.95 12.70 -28.07
CA THR A 198 -15.48 13.44 -29.24
C THR A 198 -15.14 12.50 -30.40
N ALA A 199 -14.48 11.37 -30.12
CA ALA A 199 -14.17 10.37 -31.13
C ALA A 199 -15.44 9.74 -31.73
N LYS A 200 -16.47 9.44 -30.91
CA LYS A 200 -17.77 8.95 -31.38
C LYS A 200 -18.47 9.96 -32.28
N LYS A 201 -18.52 11.22 -31.88
CA LYS A 201 -19.08 12.29 -32.73
C LYS A 201 -18.35 12.45 -34.06
N ASN A 202 -17.02 12.25 -34.04
CA ASN A 202 -16.24 12.24 -35.26
C ASN A 202 -16.58 11.07 -36.21
N VAL A 203 -16.86 9.89 -35.65
CA VAL A 203 -17.37 8.73 -36.41
C VAL A 203 -18.70 9.08 -37.07
N GLU A 204 -19.67 9.65 -36.32
CA GLU A 204 -20.95 10.07 -36.86
C GLU A 204 -20.81 11.07 -38.00
N MET A 205 -19.95 12.06 -37.84
CA MET A 205 -19.65 13.05 -38.90
C MET A 205 -19.04 12.40 -40.15
N CYS A 206 -18.06 11.50 -39.95
CA CYS A 206 -17.43 10.78 -41.06
C CYS A 206 -18.41 9.85 -41.78
N GLN A 207 -19.35 9.24 -41.06
CA GLN A 207 -20.41 8.41 -41.61
C GLN A 207 -21.34 9.26 -42.53
N VAL A 208 -21.80 10.41 -42.03
CA VAL A 208 -22.64 11.34 -42.83
C VAL A 208 -21.90 11.78 -44.10
N ASN A 209 -20.60 12.08 -44.00
CA ASN A 209 -19.79 12.46 -45.15
C ASN A 209 -19.62 11.31 -46.15
N ALA A 210 -19.40 10.07 -45.67
CA ALA A 210 -19.31 8.90 -46.57
C ALA A 210 -20.62 8.60 -47.29
N ASP A 211 -21.74 8.69 -46.58
CA ASP A 211 -23.07 8.53 -47.16
C ASP A 211 -23.39 9.61 -48.18
N ALA A 212 -23.03 10.86 -47.89
CA ALA A 212 -23.19 11.98 -48.83
C ALA A 212 -22.34 11.78 -50.12
N ALA A 213 -21.07 11.35 -49.95
CA ALA A 213 -20.20 11.08 -51.10
C ALA A 213 -20.75 9.95 -51.99
N GLN A 214 -21.28 8.90 -51.41
CA GLN A 214 -21.91 7.80 -52.14
C GLN A 214 -23.16 8.30 -52.93
N LYS A 215 -24.03 9.08 -52.27
CA LYS A 215 -25.20 9.68 -52.91
C LYS A 215 -24.81 10.62 -54.08
N MET A 216 -23.80 11.43 -53.88
CA MET A 216 -23.29 12.33 -54.92
C MET A 216 -22.68 11.55 -56.09
N GLN A 217 -21.99 10.43 -55.82
CA GLN A 217 -21.47 9.55 -56.88
C GLN A 217 -22.62 8.94 -57.68
N ALA A 218 -23.68 8.45 -57.03
CA ALA A 218 -24.85 7.91 -57.70
C ALA A 218 -25.55 8.92 -58.62
N LEU A 219 -25.43 10.21 -58.27
CA LEU A 219 -25.92 11.33 -59.12
C LEU A 219 -24.90 11.81 -60.17
N GLY A 220 -23.75 11.13 -60.28
CA GLY A 220 -22.67 11.52 -61.19
C GLY A 220 -21.93 12.83 -60.80
N ARG A 221 -22.06 13.27 -59.55
CA ARG A 221 -21.50 14.53 -59.02
C ARG A 221 -20.27 14.34 -58.13
N ALA A 222 -19.88 13.12 -57.83
CA ALA A 222 -18.66 12.79 -57.09
C ALA A 222 -17.92 11.65 -57.82
N SER A 223 -16.59 11.65 -57.72
CA SER A 223 -15.73 10.62 -58.28
C SER A 223 -15.64 9.40 -57.33
N ALA A 224 -15.27 8.24 -57.87
CA ALA A 224 -14.99 7.07 -57.07
C ALA A 224 -13.85 7.29 -56.04
N GLN A 225 -12.91 8.18 -56.37
CA GLN A 225 -11.80 8.54 -55.48
C GLN A 225 -12.30 9.34 -54.25
N GLU A 226 -13.26 10.21 -54.42
CA GLU A 226 -13.86 10.99 -53.32
C GLU A 226 -14.62 10.07 -52.37
N VAL A 227 -15.39 9.11 -52.89
CA VAL A 227 -16.05 8.09 -52.07
C VAL A 227 -15.06 7.24 -51.29
N LEU A 228 -13.99 6.78 -51.97
CA LEU A 228 -12.95 5.99 -51.30
C LEU A 228 -12.24 6.78 -50.20
N THR A 229 -12.01 8.07 -50.39
CA THR A 229 -11.40 8.97 -49.42
C THR A 229 -12.31 9.14 -48.19
N ALA A 230 -13.60 9.36 -48.41
CA ALA A 230 -14.58 9.45 -47.29
C ALA A 230 -14.71 8.15 -46.52
N GLN A 231 -14.71 6.99 -47.23
CA GLN A 231 -14.73 5.66 -46.57
C GLN A 231 -13.47 5.41 -45.75
N LYS A 232 -12.28 5.80 -46.23
CA LYS A 232 -11.04 5.71 -45.45
C LYS A 232 -11.08 6.58 -44.20
N ALA A 233 -11.60 7.81 -44.31
CA ALA A 233 -11.77 8.71 -43.19
C ALA A 233 -12.70 8.09 -42.11
N LEU A 234 -13.81 7.49 -42.52
CA LEU A 234 -14.72 6.79 -41.65
C LEU A 234 -14.04 5.60 -40.94
N GLN A 235 -13.30 4.77 -41.70
CA GLN A 235 -12.57 3.64 -41.12
C GLN A 235 -11.53 4.09 -40.09
N GLN A 236 -10.82 5.20 -40.37
CA GLN A 236 -9.85 5.77 -39.44
C GLN A 236 -10.52 6.35 -38.21
N ALA A 237 -11.66 7.03 -38.35
CA ALA A 237 -12.45 7.54 -37.24
C ALA A 237 -12.95 6.40 -36.34
N ASN A 238 -13.49 5.31 -36.92
CA ASN A 238 -13.91 4.11 -36.17
C ASN A 238 -12.73 3.49 -35.37
N SER A 239 -11.57 3.36 -36.02
CA SER A 239 -10.38 2.83 -35.35
C SER A 239 -9.95 3.70 -34.17
N SER A 240 -9.98 5.03 -34.34
CA SER A 240 -9.63 5.97 -33.27
C SER A 240 -10.64 5.94 -32.10
N ALA A 241 -11.93 5.85 -32.41
CA ALA A 241 -12.98 5.72 -31.37
C ALA A 241 -12.83 4.43 -30.58
N GLN A 242 -12.57 3.32 -31.27
CA GLN A 242 -12.36 2.03 -30.61
C GLN A 242 -11.10 2.01 -29.72
N GLN A 243 -10.02 2.68 -30.14
CA GLN A 243 -8.81 2.83 -29.32
C GLN A 243 -9.10 3.65 -28.05
N ALA A 244 -9.85 4.75 -28.17
CA ALA A 244 -10.22 5.55 -27.02
C ALA A 244 -11.15 4.80 -26.05
N GLU A 245 -12.15 4.07 -26.57
CA GLU A 245 -13.03 3.21 -25.76
C GLU A 245 -12.25 2.11 -25.03
N ASN A 246 -11.35 1.42 -25.71
CA ASN A 246 -10.50 0.39 -25.12
C ASN A 246 -9.60 0.96 -24.04
N GLY A 247 -9.05 2.17 -24.24
CA GLY A 247 -8.28 2.88 -23.23
C GLY A 247 -9.09 3.20 -21.98
N ALA A 248 -10.31 3.69 -22.13
CA ALA A 248 -11.22 3.97 -21.03
C ALA A 248 -11.61 2.66 -20.29
N LEU A 249 -11.89 1.60 -21.03
CA LEU A 249 -12.20 0.29 -20.45
C LEU A 249 -11.02 -0.26 -19.63
N GLN A 250 -9.80 -0.17 -20.12
CA GLN A 250 -8.60 -0.61 -19.39
C GLN A 250 -8.40 0.18 -18.10
N LEU A 251 -8.57 1.51 -18.14
CA LEU A 251 -8.49 2.33 -16.92
C LEU A 251 -9.56 1.92 -15.92
N LYS A 252 -10.82 1.74 -16.36
CA LYS A 252 -11.91 1.26 -15.51
C LYS A 252 -11.58 -0.08 -14.88
N GLN A 253 -11.11 -1.06 -15.65
CA GLN A 253 -10.73 -2.37 -15.15
C GLN A 253 -9.60 -2.31 -14.12
N ASN A 254 -8.59 -1.48 -14.35
CA ASN A 254 -7.48 -1.29 -13.40
C ASN A 254 -7.96 -0.68 -12.08
N ILE A 255 -8.87 0.29 -12.13
CA ILE A 255 -9.50 0.88 -10.94
C ILE A 255 -10.29 -0.20 -10.18
N LEU A 256 -11.15 -0.94 -10.87
CA LEU A 256 -11.96 -2.00 -10.26
C LEU A 256 -11.10 -3.05 -9.57
N MET A 257 -10.03 -3.54 -10.23
CA MET A 257 -9.11 -4.52 -9.63
C MET A 257 -8.39 -3.99 -8.40
N LEU A 258 -7.95 -2.72 -8.42
CA LEU A 258 -7.31 -2.10 -7.25
C LEU A 258 -8.28 -1.93 -6.08
N LEU A 259 -9.56 -1.79 -6.34
CA LEU A 259 -10.63 -1.68 -5.34
C LEU A 259 -11.20 -3.03 -4.90
N GLY A 260 -10.70 -4.13 -5.46
CA GLY A 260 -11.16 -5.48 -5.13
C GLY A 260 -12.51 -5.85 -5.74
N PHE A 261 -12.92 -5.17 -6.81
CA PHE A 261 -14.04 -5.60 -7.64
C PHE A 261 -13.57 -6.57 -8.74
N ASP A 262 -14.49 -7.29 -9.31
CA ASP A 262 -14.26 -8.00 -10.57
C ASP A 262 -14.03 -7.01 -11.71
N ALA A 263 -13.20 -7.37 -12.68
CA ALA A 263 -12.80 -6.47 -13.77
C ALA A 263 -13.97 -6.04 -14.69
N ASP A 264 -15.06 -6.79 -14.69
CA ASP A 264 -16.30 -6.58 -15.46
C ASP A 264 -17.49 -6.13 -14.58
N ALA A 265 -17.24 -5.84 -13.30
CA ALA A 265 -18.30 -5.39 -12.38
C ALA A 265 -19.00 -4.12 -12.92
N PRO A 266 -20.35 -4.04 -12.85
CA PRO A 266 -21.11 -2.91 -13.36
C PRO A 266 -21.08 -1.71 -12.41
N VAL A 267 -19.87 -1.29 -12.01
CA VAL A 267 -19.65 -0.16 -11.12
C VAL A 267 -19.63 1.14 -11.91
N THR A 268 -20.33 2.15 -11.38
CA THR A 268 -20.30 3.54 -11.84
C THR A 268 -19.40 4.36 -10.93
N PHE A 269 -18.63 5.28 -11.49
CA PHE A 269 -17.82 6.19 -10.72
C PHE A 269 -18.52 7.52 -10.56
N ALA A 270 -18.59 8.03 -9.34
CA ALA A 270 -19.06 9.39 -9.08
C ALA A 270 -18.00 10.41 -9.52
N ASP A 271 -18.43 11.63 -9.81
CA ASP A 271 -17.56 12.71 -10.25
C ASP A 271 -16.44 13.00 -9.23
N VAL A 272 -15.24 13.29 -9.73
CA VAL A 272 -14.13 13.72 -8.87
C VAL A 272 -14.48 15.07 -8.25
N PRO A 273 -14.35 15.22 -6.92
CA PRO A 273 -14.70 16.45 -6.24
C PRO A 273 -13.84 17.62 -6.72
N VAL A 274 -14.45 18.78 -6.85
CA VAL A 274 -13.75 20.02 -7.23
C VAL A 274 -12.74 20.38 -6.12
N PRO A 275 -11.49 20.74 -6.49
CA PRO A 275 -10.48 21.13 -5.51
C PRO A 275 -10.93 22.31 -4.66
N ASP A 276 -10.71 22.24 -3.35
CA ASP A 276 -11.02 23.31 -2.41
C ASP A 276 -10.03 24.48 -2.57
N ALA A 277 -10.51 25.58 -3.16
CA ALA A 277 -9.72 26.77 -3.38
C ALA A 277 -9.20 27.41 -2.08
N SER A 278 -9.92 27.24 -0.97
CA SER A 278 -9.53 27.79 0.34
C SER A 278 -8.32 27.03 0.90
N ARG A 279 -8.28 25.73 0.76
CA ARG A 279 -7.12 24.90 1.14
C ARG A 279 -5.90 25.24 0.30
N ILE A 280 -6.06 25.41 -1.02
CA ILE A 280 -4.95 25.83 -1.90
C ILE A 280 -4.41 27.20 -1.52
N ALA A 281 -5.30 28.15 -1.12
CA ALA A 281 -4.89 29.47 -0.70
C ALA A 281 -4.18 29.48 0.67
N ALA A 282 -4.50 28.51 1.53
CA ALA A 282 -3.91 28.38 2.87
C ALA A 282 -2.57 27.62 2.88
N MET A 283 -2.13 27.07 1.75
CA MET A 283 -0.85 26.35 1.64
C MET A 283 0.33 27.28 1.97
N ASP A 284 1.22 26.82 2.85
CA ASP A 284 2.48 27.49 3.20
C ASP A 284 3.66 26.53 3.01
N LEU A 285 4.54 26.84 2.05
CA LEU A 285 5.65 25.98 1.69
C LEU A 285 6.57 25.64 2.87
N GLY A 286 6.80 26.59 3.78
CA GLY A 286 7.70 26.39 4.92
C GLY A 286 7.12 25.41 5.94
N THR A 287 5.88 25.68 6.35
CA THR A 287 5.15 24.86 7.32
C THR A 287 4.89 23.45 6.76
N ASP A 288 4.44 23.35 5.50
CA ASP A 288 4.13 22.09 4.83
C ASP A 288 5.39 21.23 4.65
N THR A 289 6.54 21.85 4.33
CA THR A 289 7.83 21.15 4.25
C THR A 289 8.23 20.57 5.61
N GLN A 290 8.09 21.33 6.70
CA GLN A 290 8.41 20.83 8.05
C GLN A 290 7.48 19.67 8.45
N ALA A 291 6.20 19.79 8.16
CA ALA A 291 5.22 18.74 8.40
C ALA A 291 5.56 17.48 7.60
N ALA A 292 5.88 17.61 6.30
CA ALA A 292 6.27 16.49 5.44
C ALA A 292 7.55 15.80 5.93
N VAL A 293 8.59 16.54 6.29
CA VAL A 293 9.85 16.01 6.85
C VAL A 293 9.59 15.26 8.16
N SER A 294 8.73 15.78 9.04
CA SER A 294 8.42 15.14 10.30
C SER A 294 7.60 13.86 10.16
N ALA A 295 6.69 13.79 9.17
CA ALA A 295 5.76 12.69 8.94
C ALA A 295 6.26 11.65 7.93
N ASN A 296 7.39 11.90 7.25
CA ASN A 296 7.89 11.00 6.20
C ASN A 296 8.38 9.66 6.76
N TYR A 297 7.77 8.56 6.30
CA TYR A 297 8.07 7.21 6.80
C TYR A 297 9.46 6.71 6.42
N ASP A 298 9.96 7.06 5.22
CA ASP A 298 11.29 6.63 4.77
C ASP A 298 12.35 7.33 5.62
N LEU A 299 12.18 8.62 5.89
CA LEU A 299 13.05 9.36 6.78
C LEU A 299 13.03 8.84 8.21
N MET A 300 11.84 8.53 8.74
CA MET A 300 11.70 7.88 10.05
C MET A 300 12.44 6.54 10.10
N SER A 301 12.35 5.74 9.04
CA SER A 301 13.05 4.46 8.93
C SER A 301 14.57 4.62 8.93
N VAL A 302 15.09 5.55 8.13
CA VAL A 302 16.53 5.85 8.06
C VAL A 302 17.06 6.40 9.40
N ARG A 303 16.26 7.25 10.09
CA ARG A 303 16.60 7.76 11.42
C ARG A 303 16.60 6.65 12.48
N ALA A 304 15.68 5.69 12.40
CA ALA A 304 15.57 4.56 13.33
C ALA A 304 16.63 3.46 13.10
N ALA A 305 17.20 3.36 11.89
CA ALA A 305 18.19 2.34 11.55
C ALA A 305 19.38 2.36 12.51
N LYS A 306 19.79 1.19 13.02
CA LYS A 306 20.96 1.05 13.89
C LYS A 306 22.24 1.20 13.07
N ALA A 307 23.21 1.93 13.60
CA ALA A 307 24.54 2.09 12.99
C ALA A 307 25.62 1.89 14.04
N GLU A 308 26.40 0.82 13.87
CA GLU A 308 27.52 0.48 14.75
C GLU A 308 28.83 0.90 14.10
N GLY A 309 29.72 1.49 14.90
CA GLY A 309 31.00 2.01 14.42
C GLY A 309 30.91 3.45 13.85
N SER A 310 32.06 4.15 13.82
CA SER A 310 32.12 5.57 13.41
C SER A 310 31.80 5.77 11.92
N SER A 311 32.30 4.87 11.05
CA SER A 311 32.05 4.92 9.61
C SER A 311 30.56 4.78 9.29
N ASN A 312 29.89 3.77 9.87
CA ASN A 312 28.45 3.54 9.65
C ASN A 312 27.58 4.67 10.19
N ARG A 313 27.98 5.30 11.31
CA ARG A 313 27.30 6.49 11.84
C ARG A 313 27.41 7.67 10.88
N THR A 314 28.57 7.86 10.25
CA THR A 314 28.78 8.92 9.25
C THR A 314 27.92 8.67 8.01
N VAL A 315 27.88 7.44 7.52
CA VAL A 315 27.02 7.04 6.38
C VAL A 315 25.55 7.27 6.73
N LYS A 316 25.10 6.82 7.92
CA LYS A 316 23.72 7.06 8.39
C LYS A 316 23.39 8.55 8.40
N LYS A 317 24.27 9.40 8.96
CA LYS A 317 24.04 10.86 9.02
C LYS A 317 23.87 11.45 7.61
N ARG A 318 24.66 11.01 6.65
CA ARG A 318 24.54 11.45 5.24
C ARG A 318 23.24 10.97 4.61
N ASN A 319 22.85 9.71 4.85
CA ASN A 319 21.59 9.17 4.33
C ASN A 319 20.38 9.90 4.91
N VAL A 320 20.39 10.25 6.20
CA VAL A 320 19.34 11.08 6.82
C VAL A 320 19.26 12.42 6.12
N ALA A 321 20.38 13.14 5.99
CA ALA A 321 20.40 14.45 5.33
C ALA A 321 19.91 14.37 3.88
N TYR A 322 20.40 13.37 3.12
CA TYR A 322 19.96 13.15 1.74
C TYR A 322 18.46 12.90 1.63
N THR A 323 17.90 12.09 2.54
CA THR A 323 16.46 11.81 2.55
C THR A 323 15.65 13.05 2.94
N GLU A 324 16.12 13.87 3.89
CA GLU A 324 15.51 15.16 4.25
C GLU A 324 15.48 16.12 3.06
N ASP A 325 16.62 16.25 2.35
CA ASP A 325 16.71 17.09 1.17
C ASP A 325 15.79 16.58 0.06
N SER A 326 15.72 15.27 -0.15
CA SER A 326 14.82 14.66 -1.14
C SER A 326 13.34 14.94 -0.87
N VAL A 327 12.92 14.82 0.40
CA VAL A 327 11.55 15.17 0.82
C VAL A 327 11.29 16.65 0.57
N THR A 328 12.22 17.51 0.97
CA THR A 328 12.10 18.96 0.77
C THR A 328 11.92 19.34 -0.70
N ILE A 329 12.76 18.79 -1.58
CA ILE A 329 12.68 19.01 -3.03
C ILE A 329 11.34 18.50 -3.58
N THR A 330 10.87 17.35 -3.11
CA THR A 330 9.58 16.78 -3.55
C THR A 330 8.42 17.70 -3.16
N VAL A 331 8.40 18.24 -1.93
CA VAL A 331 7.37 19.20 -1.49
C VAL A 331 7.41 20.48 -2.34
N GLN A 332 8.60 21.02 -2.60
CA GLN A 332 8.76 22.19 -3.45
C GLN A 332 8.22 21.98 -4.85
N ASN A 333 8.51 20.83 -5.46
CA ASN A 333 8.03 20.47 -6.79
C ASN A 333 6.50 20.33 -6.82
N LEU A 334 5.92 19.68 -5.81
CA LEU A 334 4.46 19.54 -5.68
C LEU A 334 3.78 20.90 -5.50
N TYR A 335 4.36 21.76 -4.66
CA TYR A 335 3.86 23.12 -4.47
C TYR A 335 3.87 23.92 -5.79
N ALA A 336 4.99 23.90 -6.52
CA ALA A 336 5.11 24.53 -7.83
C ALA A 336 4.09 23.98 -8.83
N ALA A 337 3.87 22.66 -8.83
CA ALA A 337 2.88 22.02 -9.69
C ALA A 337 1.45 22.46 -9.36
N VAL A 338 1.06 22.53 -8.07
CA VAL A 338 -0.27 23.02 -7.66
C VAL A 338 -0.47 24.47 -8.09
N VAL A 339 0.52 25.36 -7.83
CA VAL A 339 0.45 26.76 -8.22
C VAL A 339 0.29 26.91 -9.73
N SER A 340 1.09 26.17 -10.53
CA SER A 340 1.01 26.19 -11.99
C SER A 340 -0.35 25.69 -12.49
N LYS A 341 -0.88 24.60 -11.94
CA LYS A 341 -2.20 24.07 -12.31
C LYS A 341 -3.32 25.04 -11.94
N LYS A 342 -3.23 25.66 -10.76
CA LYS A 342 -4.18 26.72 -10.35
C LYS A 342 -4.17 27.90 -11.33
N GLN A 343 -3.00 28.40 -11.71
CA GLN A 343 -2.88 29.49 -12.69
C GLN A 343 -3.48 29.10 -14.04
N ALA A 344 -3.23 27.85 -14.50
CA ALA A 344 -3.81 27.33 -15.72
C ALA A 344 -5.35 27.28 -15.62
N TYR A 345 -5.89 26.82 -14.50
CA TYR A 345 -7.33 26.78 -14.23
C TYR A 345 -7.95 28.18 -14.22
N ASP A 346 -7.34 29.13 -13.49
CA ASP A 346 -7.82 30.51 -13.39
C ASP A 346 -7.75 31.27 -14.76
N SER A 347 -6.86 30.85 -15.64
CA SER A 347 -6.72 31.42 -17.01
C SER A 347 -7.67 30.83 -18.03
N MET A 348 -8.44 29.77 -17.70
CA MET A 348 -9.42 29.20 -18.63
C MET A 348 -10.60 30.15 -18.86
N PRO A 349 -11.08 30.32 -20.12
CA PRO A 349 -12.25 31.12 -20.39
C PRO A 349 -13.48 30.59 -19.67
N VAL A 350 -14.26 31.49 -19.07
CA VAL A 350 -15.45 31.19 -18.25
C VAL A 350 -16.48 30.26 -18.94
N SER A 351 -16.46 30.19 -20.27
CA SER A 351 -17.32 29.32 -21.07
C SER A 351 -17.09 27.80 -20.82
N LYS A 352 -15.95 27.41 -20.23
CA LYS A 352 -15.62 26.02 -19.91
C LYS A 352 -15.95 25.62 -18.47
N HIS A 353 -16.33 26.57 -17.62
CA HIS A 353 -16.71 26.31 -16.21
C HIS A 353 -18.19 25.93 -16.04
N ARG A 354 -18.95 25.77 -17.12
CA ARG A 354 -20.38 25.42 -17.11
C ARG A 354 -20.63 24.13 -17.88
N LEU A 355 -19.96 23.08 -17.54
CA LEU A 355 -20.36 21.73 -17.95
C LEU A 355 -20.49 20.85 -16.74
#